data_0c0195332add38e38eeac5e3f02708cd
#
_entry.id   0c0195332add38e38eeac5e3f02708cd
#
_cell.length_a   1.000
_cell.length_b   1.000
_cell.length_c   1.000
_cell.angle_alpha   90.00
_cell.angle_beta   90.00
_cell.angle_gamma   90.00
#
_symmetry.space_group_name_H-M   'P 1'
#
loop_
_entity.id
_entity.type
_entity.pdbx_description
1 polymer ?
#
loop_
_entity_poly.entity_id
_entity_poly.type
_entity_poly.pdbx_seq_one_letter_code
_entity_poly.pdbx_strand_id
1 'polypeptide(L)'
;MAADLAVNPGQCTLAYWHRPRWQDNGRTSGNSSYFVQALHNAGAEVILNGHEHLYERFAPQTPAGVAGADGIRQFTVGTGGKNRHGLSGTAPRNAQARSSSAFGVLALTLHPTSYDWRFVSEAGRTFTDSGSHPCH
;
A
#
# COMPACT_ATOMS: atom_id res chain seq x y z
N MET A 1 8.67 4.00 -17.36
CA MET A 1 8.77 4.03 -15.89
C MET A 1 10.23 4.12 -15.41
N ALA A 2 11.12 3.11 -15.57
CA ALA A 2 12.49 3.20 -15.05
C ALA A 2 13.27 4.44 -15.55
N ALA A 3 13.20 4.74 -16.85
CA ALA A 3 13.84 5.93 -17.41
C ALA A 3 13.21 7.24 -16.88
N ASP A 4 11.92 7.26 -16.64
CA ASP A 4 11.22 8.41 -16.09
C ASP A 4 11.64 8.64 -14.63
N LEU A 5 11.65 7.60 -13.80
CA LEU A 5 12.12 7.68 -12.43
C LEU A 5 13.59 8.16 -12.33
N ALA A 6 14.44 7.73 -13.27
CA ALA A 6 15.86 8.12 -13.27
C ALA A 6 16.08 9.62 -13.59
N VAL A 7 15.20 10.25 -14.38
CA VAL A 7 15.32 11.68 -14.72
C VAL A 7 14.47 12.59 -13.83
N ASN A 8 13.60 12.02 -13.03
CA ASN A 8 12.75 12.72 -12.07
C ASN A 8 12.95 12.17 -10.65
N PRO A 9 14.13 12.34 -10.04
CA PRO A 9 14.38 11.86 -8.70
C PRO A 9 13.55 12.66 -7.70
N GLY A 10 12.56 12.00 -7.09
CA GLY A 10 11.73 12.58 -6.02
C GLY A 10 12.05 11.92 -4.69
N GLN A 11 12.06 12.68 -3.60
CA GLN A 11 12.30 12.11 -2.27
C GLN A 11 11.12 11.28 -1.76
N CYS A 12 9.91 11.56 -2.21
CA CYS A 12 8.71 10.80 -1.83
C CYS A 12 7.97 10.37 -3.09
N THR A 13 8.21 9.16 -3.52
CA THR A 13 7.60 8.61 -4.74
C THR A 13 6.45 7.69 -4.41
N LEU A 14 5.29 7.97 -5.02
CA LEU A 14 4.08 7.16 -4.96
C LEU A 14 3.72 6.63 -6.34
N ALA A 15 3.39 5.34 -6.41
CA ALA A 15 2.83 4.72 -7.61
C ALA A 15 1.49 4.05 -7.29
N TYR A 16 0.62 3.94 -8.28
CA TYR A 16 -0.66 3.24 -8.11
C TYR A 16 -1.07 2.45 -9.34
N TRP A 17 -1.68 1.31 -9.09
CA TRP A 17 -2.31 0.45 -10.09
C TRP A 17 -3.34 -0.47 -9.46
N HIS A 18 -4.13 -1.19 -10.26
CA HIS A 18 -5.29 -1.93 -9.75
C HIS A 18 -4.92 -3.13 -8.86
N ARG A 19 -4.09 -4.07 -9.34
CA ARG A 19 -3.82 -5.34 -8.64
C ARG A 19 -2.64 -5.25 -7.68
N PRO A 20 -2.84 -5.58 -6.38
CA PRO A 20 -1.76 -5.51 -5.39
C PRO A 20 -0.65 -6.54 -5.67
N ARG A 21 0.56 -6.23 -5.20
CA ARG A 21 1.68 -7.18 -5.19
C ARG A 21 1.49 -8.21 -4.08
N TRP A 22 1.24 -7.75 -2.86
CA TRP A 22 0.98 -8.58 -1.69
C TRP A 22 -0.51 -8.57 -1.39
N GLN A 23 -1.07 -9.75 -1.07
CA GLN A 23 -2.50 -9.96 -0.95
C GLN A 23 -2.85 -10.50 0.44
N ASP A 24 -4.06 -10.22 0.89
CA ASP A 24 -4.63 -10.64 2.18
C ASP A 24 -4.49 -12.16 2.46
N ASN A 25 -4.53 -12.98 1.45
CA ASN A 25 -4.39 -14.43 1.55
C ASN A 25 -2.92 -14.92 1.59
N GLY A 26 -1.94 -14.01 1.70
CA GLY A 26 -0.52 -14.31 1.69
C GLY A 26 0.09 -14.59 0.30
N ARG A 27 -0.70 -14.51 -0.76
CA ARG A 27 -0.20 -14.66 -2.13
C ARG A 27 0.50 -13.39 -2.62
N THR A 28 1.33 -13.56 -3.63
CA THR A 28 1.98 -12.45 -4.33
C THR A 28 1.62 -12.50 -5.82
N SER A 29 1.34 -11.34 -6.39
CA SER A 29 1.08 -11.22 -7.83
C SER A 29 2.40 -11.18 -8.61
N GLY A 30 2.63 -12.15 -9.50
CA GLY A 30 3.77 -12.15 -10.41
C GLY A 30 3.73 -10.99 -11.41
N ASN A 31 2.53 -10.59 -11.84
CA ASN A 31 2.33 -9.55 -12.87
C ASN A 31 2.83 -8.16 -12.45
N SER A 32 2.88 -7.87 -11.15
CA SER A 32 3.36 -6.60 -10.61
C SER A 32 4.82 -6.64 -10.13
N SER A 33 5.50 -7.79 -10.21
CA SER A 33 6.86 -7.95 -9.70
C SER A 33 7.86 -7.00 -10.34
N TYR A 34 7.80 -6.81 -11.65
CA TYR A 34 8.69 -5.88 -12.37
C TYR A 34 8.47 -4.43 -11.96
N PHE A 35 7.22 -4.02 -11.76
CA PHE A 35 6.91 -2.66 -11.30
C PHE A 35 7.46 -2.41 -9.91
N VAL A 36 7.23 -3.33 -8.99
CA VAL A 36 7.70 -3.21 -7.60
C VAL A 36 9.23 -3.24 -7.54
N GLN A 37 9.90 -4.07 -8.35
CA GLN A 37 11.36 -4.08 -8.41
C GLN A 37 11.92 -2.76 -8.95
N ALA A 38 11.35 -2.22 -10.03
CA ALA A 38 11.80 -0.96 -10.61
C ALA A 38 11.55 0.23 -9.66
N LEU A 39 10.43 0.26 -8.97
CA LEU A 39 10.10 1.27 -7.96
C LEU A 39 11.04 1.18 -6.76
N HIS A 40 11.29 -0.01 -6.25
CA HIS A 40 12.24 -0.23 -5.15
C HIS A 40 13.66 0.23 -5.51
N ASN A 41 14.12 -0.10 -6.72
CA ASN A 41 15.44 0.32 -7.19
C ASN A 41 15.56 1.84 -7.36
N ALA A 42 14.44 2.53 -7.49
CA ALA A 42 14.36 3.99 -7.60
C ALA A 42 14.05 4.69 -6.26
N GLY A 43 14.02 3.93 -5.15
CA GLY A 43 13.74 4.50 -3.84
C GLY A 43 12.28 4.93 -3.63
N ALA A 44 11.33 4.29 -4.29
CA ALA A 44 9.91 4.65 -4.09
C ALA A 44 9.38 4.11 -2.76
N GLU A 45 8.56 4.90 -2.08
CA GLU A 45 8.07 4.64 -0.72
C GLU A 45 6.70 3.99 -0.67
N VAL A 46 5.79 4.34 -1.60
CA VAL A 46 4.39 3.98 -1.48
C VAL A 46 3.83 3.40 -2.77
N ILE A 47 3.08 2.32 -2.63
CA ILE A 47 2.19 1.82 -3.68
C ILE A 47 0.75 1.74 -3.17
N LEU A 48 -0.19 2.20 -4.02
CA LEU A 48 -1.62 2.12 -3.76
C LEU A 48 -2.27 1.16 -4.75
N ASN A 49 -3.09 0.28 -4.21
CA ASN A 49 -3.81 -0.72 -5.00
C ASN A 49 -5.29 -0.79 -4.58
N GLY A 50 -6.11 -1.36 -5.47
CA GLY A 50 -7.47 -1.77 -5.20
C GLY A 50 -7.62 -3.28 -5.30
N HIS A 51 -8.56 -3.76 -6.13
CA HIS A 51 -8.83 -5.15 -6.47
C HIS A 51 -9.38 -6.02 -5.33
N GLU A 52 -8.67 -6.14 -4.23
CA GLU A 52 -9.17 -6.79 -3.01
C GLU A 52 -10.14 -5.83 -2.31
N HIS A 53 -11.39 -6.26 -2.12
CA HIS A 53 -12.45 -5.39 -1.59
C HIS A 53 -12.38 -5.28 -0.06
N LEU A 54 -11.25 -4.82 0.42
CA LEU A 54 -10.89 -4.64 1.82
C LEU A 54 -9.88 -3.49 1.95
N TYR A 55 -9.56 -3.12 3.17
CA TYR A 55 -8.41 -2.30 3.51
C TYR A 55 -7.29 -3.17 4.04
N GLU A 56 -6.07 -2.96 3.55
CA GLU A 56 -4.88 -3.60 4.07
C GLU A 56 -3.67 -2.68 3.91
N ARG A 57 -2.83 -2.61 4.97
CA ARG A 57 -1.56 -1.90 4.95
C ARG A 57 -0.44 -2.83 5.41
N PHE A 58 0.61 -2.88 4.62
CA PHE A 58 1.82 -3.62 4.94
C PHE A 58 2.90 -2.71 5.58
N ALA A 59 3.82 -3.32 6.31
CA ALA A 59 5.10 -2.67 6.63
C ALA A 59 5.86 -2.34 5.34
N PRO A 60 6.77 -1.34 5.34
CA PRO A 60 7.72 -1.17 4.26
C PRO A 60 8.51 -2.48 4.07
N GLN A 61 8.63 -2.94 2.83
CA GLN A 61 9.26 -4.22 2.53
C GLN A 61 9.89 -4.24 1.15
N THR A 62 10.91 -5.08 1.01
CA THR A 62 11.58 -5.31 -0.29
C THR A 62 10.65 -6.06 -1.26
N PRO A 63 10.95 -6.10 -2.57
CA PRO A 63 10.19 -6.91 -3.53
C PRO A 63 10.09 -8.40 -3.17
N ALA A 64 11.04 -8.91 -2.37
CA ALA A 64 11.03 -10.28 -1.85
C ALA A 64 10.17 -10.45 -0.58
N GLY A 65 9.55 -9.39 -0.06
CA GLY A 65 8.73 -9.43 1.14
C GLY A 65 9.51 -9.46 2.46
N VAL A 66 10.72 -8.90 2.46
CA VAL A 66 11.49 -8.70 3.69
C VAL A 66 11.23 -7.30 4.20
N ALA A 67 10.68 -7.18 5.43
CA ALA A 67 10.41 -5.89 6.04
C ALA A 67 11.71 -5.12 6.32
N GLY A 68 11.71 -3.81 6.05
CA GLY A 68 12.87 -2.93 6.25
C GLY A 68 12.51 -1.48 5.95
N ALA A 69 13.24 -0.55 6.55
CA ALA A 69 12.98 0.89 6.43
C ALA A 69 13.02 1.38 4.98
N ASP A 70 13.97 0.86 4.19
CA ASP A 70 14.17 1.22 2.78
C ASP A 70 13.22 0.46 1.83
N GLY A 71 12.18 -0.14 2.36
CA GLY A 71 11.19 -0.90 1.60
C GLY A 71 10.03 -0.05 1.12
N ILE A 72 9.21 -0.62 0.24
CA ILE A 72 7.98 0.00 -0.24
C ILE A 72 6.82 -0.40 0.66
N ARG A 73 6.02 0.58 1.11
CA ARG A 73 4.76 0.35 1.82
C ARG A 73 3.62 0.20 0.81
N GLN A 74 2.92 -0.93 0.87
CA GLN A 74 1.70 -1.13 0.09
C GLN A 74 0.47 -0.84 0.93
N PHE A 75 -0.46 -0.09 0.34
CA PHE A 75 -1.84 0.04 0.79
C PHE A 75 -2.76 -0.59 -0.26
N THR A 76 -3.63 -1.49 0.18
CA THR A 76 -4.75 -1.98 -0.62
C THR A 76 -6.02 -1.30 -0.11
N VAL A 77 -6.68 -0.55 -0.97
CA VAL A 77 -7.85 0.28 -0.63
C VAL A 77 -8.98 -0.02 -1.60
N GLY A 78 -9.48 -1.25 -1.56
CA GLY A 78 -10.62 -1.66 -2.39
C GLY A 78 -11.99 -1.39 -1.74
N THR A 79 -12.07 -0.33 -0.93
CA THR A 79 -13.21 -0.02 -0.05
C THR A 79 -14.16 1.04 -0.59
N GLY A 80 -14.10 1.34 -1.90
CA GLY A 80 -14.83 2.46 -2.52
C GLY A 80 -16.30 2.18 -2.87
N GLY A 81 -16.93 1.09 -2.36
CA GLY A 81 -18.36 0.87 -2.54
C GLY A 81 -18.77 -0.42 -3.28
N LYS A 82 -17.83 -1.20 -3.83
CA LYS A 82 -18.09 -2.57 -4.27
C LYS A 82 -18.32 -3.46 -3.02
N ASN A 83 -18.96 -4.61 -3.20
CA ASN A 83 -19.15 -5.58 -2.10
C ASN A 83 -17.81 -5.87 -1.41
N ARG A 84 -17.83 -5.99 -0.08
CA ARG A 84 -16.64 -6.30 0.72
C ARG A 84 -16.33 -7.80 0.66
N HIS A 85 -15.05 -8.13 0.59
CA HIS A 85 -14.57 -9.49 0.85
C HIS A 85 -14.31 -9.65 2.35
N GLY A 86 -14.53 -10.85 2.88
CA GLY A 86 -14.04 -11.20 4.22
C GLY A 86 -12.51 -11.25 4.24
N LEU A 87 -11.91 -10.96 5.39
CA LEU A 87 -10.48 -11.18 5.58
C LEU A 87 -10.16 -12.68 5.49
N SER A 88 -9.06 -13.04 4.88
CA SER A 88 -8.48 -14.39 5.03
C SER A 88 -8.11 -14.63 6.50
N GLY A 89 -8.10 -15.89 6.95
CA GLY A 89 -7.91 -16.22 8.37
C GLY A 89 -6.66 -15.58 8.99
N THR A 90 -5.49 -16.14 8.73
CA THR A 90 -4.22 -15.61 9.28
C THR A 90 -3.77 -14.38 8.47
N ALA A 91 -3.35 -13.33 9.19
CA ALA A 91 -2.76 -12.16 8.56
C ALA A 91 -1.50 -12.54 7.76
N PRO A 92 -1.33 -12.05 6.53
CA PRO A 92 -0.12 -12.30 5.77
C PRO A 92 1.09 -11.64 6.45
N ARG A 93 2.27 -12.16 6.12
CA ARG A 93 3.52 -11.60 6.62
C ARG A 93 3.58 -10.10 6.31
N ASN A 94 4.05 -9.32 7.28
CA ASN A 94 4.22 -7.87 7.23
C ASN A 94 2.91 -7.05 7.17
N ALA A 95 1.72 -7.66 7.20
CA ALA A 95 0.48 -6.90 7.36
C ALA A 95 0.44 -6.22 8.73
N GLN A 96 0.18 -4.92 8.75
CA GLN A 96 0.13 -4.10 9.97
C GLN A 96 -1.29 -3.63 10.32
N ALA A 97 -2.15 -3.46 9.31
CA ALA A 97 -3.54 -3.10 9.50
C ALA A 97 -4.40 -3.80 8.44
N ARG A 98 -5.55 -4.33 8.84
CA ARG A 98 -6.50 -5.00 7.94
C ARG A 98 -7.93 -4.74 8.39
N SER A 99 -8.82 -4.47 7.45
CA SER A 99 -10.25 -4.37 7.73
C SER A 99 -11.09 -4.69 6.51
N SER A 100 -12.16 -5.44 6.73
CA SER A 100 -13.27 -5.60 5.78
C SER A 100 -14.59 -5.08 6.37
N SER A 101 -14.54 -4.33 7.48
CA SER A 101 -15.73 -3.92 8.23
C SER A 101 -16.35 -2.61 7.75
N ALA A 102 -15.63 -1.80 6.96
CA ALA A 102 -16.08 -0.48 6.52
C ALA A 102 -15.76 -0.23 5.04
N PHE A 103 -16.62 0.53 4.37
CA PHE A 103 -16.22 1.30 3.20
C PHE A 103 -15.47 2.55 3.66
N GLY A 104 -14.71 3.16 2.77
CA GLY A 104 -13.94 4.35 3.08
C GLY A 104 -12.91 4.67 2.03
N VAL A 105 -12.14 5.72 2.31
CA VAL A 105 -11.07 6.21 1.44
C VAL A 105 -9.79 6.40 2.22
N LEU A 106 -8.67 6.30 1.56
CA LEU A 106 -7.37 6.65 2.12
C LEU A 106 -7.07 8.11 1.74
N ALA A 107 -6.96 8.97 2.74
CA ALA A 107 -6.32 10.28 2.59
C ALA A 107 -4.82 10.09 2.78
N LEU A 108 -4.02 10.49 1.80
CA LEU A 108 -2.57 10.42 1.80
C LEU A 108 -2.01 11.79 1.45
N THR A 109 -1.05 12.25 2.25
CA THR A 109 -0.33 13.50 2.02
C THR A 109 1.14 13.20 1.81
N LEU A 110 1.70 13.62 0.69
CA LEU A 110 3.13 13.59 0.44
C LEU A 110 3.75 14.93 0.84
N HIS A 111 4.74 14.87 1.71
CA HIS A 111 5.60 15.99 2.09
C HIS A 111 6.95 15.88 1.37
N PRO A 112 7.83 16.87 1.43
CA PRO A 112 9.15 16.78 0.81
C PRO A 112 10.00 15.59 1.27
N THR A 113 9.86 15.17 2.56
CA THR A 113 10.70 14.13 3.18
C THR A 113 9.92 13.10 3.99
N SER A 114 8.59 13.07 3.87
CA SER A 114 7.72 12.13 4.60
C SER A 114 6.38 11.99 3.91
N TYR A 115 5.58 11.04 4.35
CA TYR A 115 4.17 10.95 3.99
C TYR A 115 3.31 10.58 5.19
N ASP A 116 2.08 11.10 5.20
CA ASP A 116 1.06 10.79 6.17
C ASP A 116 -0.09 10.04 5.52
N TRP A 117 -0.74 9.16 6.28
CA TRP A 117 -1.96 8.49 5.83
C TRP A 117 -3.04 8.50 6.89
N ARG A 118 -4.27 8.50 6.44
CA ARG A 118 -5.45 8.28 7.27
C ARG A 118 -6.53 7.58 6.47
N PHE A 119 -6.95 6.41 6.92
CA PHE A 119 -8.16 5.77 6.42
C PHE A 119 -9.38 6.43 7.05
N VAL A 120 -10.26 6.95 6.21
CA VAL A 120 -11.51 7.62 6.60
C VAL A 120 -12.66 6.69 6.25
N SER A 121 -13.26 6.07 7.27
CA SER A 121 -14.42 5.21 7.11
C SER A 121 -15.69 6.00 6.78
N GLU A 122 -16.64 5.33 6.14
CA GLU A 122 -18.02 5.82 6.00
C GLU A 122 -18.66 6.14 7.35
N ALA A 123 -19.66 7.01 7.36
CA ALA A 123 -20.37 7.39 8.58
C ALA A 123 -20.93 6.16 9.33
N GLY A 124 -20.79 6.16 10.64
CA GLY A 124 -21.25 5.07 11.51
C GLY A 124 -20.30 3.88 11.62
N ARG A 125 -19.10 3.95 11.05
CA ARG A 125 -18.05 2.95 11.21
C ARG A 125 -16.89 3.50 12.05
N THR A 126 -16.26 2.61 12.80
CA THR A 126 -15.22 2.97 13.78
C THR A 126 -13.81 2.59 13.36
N PHE A 127 -13.66 1.78 12.29
CA PHE A 127 -12.31 1.41 11.83
C PHE A 127 -11.57 2.64 11.31
N THR A 128 -10.36 2.82 11.78
CA THR A 128 -9.41 3.83 11.30
C THR A 128 -8.00 3.27 11.30
N ASP A 129 -7.16 3.75 10.43
CA ASP A 129 -5.72 3.48 10.41
C ASP A 129 -5.03 4.76 9.95
N SER A 130 -4.07 5.23 10.72
CA SER A 130 -3.35 6.46 10.41
C SER A 130 -1.91 6.41 10.88
N GLY A 131 -1.06 7.22 10.30
CA GLY A 131 0.33 7.33 10.70
C GLY A 131 1.12 8.22 9.76
N SER A 132 2.43 8.27 10.03
CA SER A 132 3.43 8.99 9.25
C SER A 132 4.65 8.11 9.04
N HIS A 133 5.40 8.34 7.96
CA HIS A 133 6.66 7.65 7.70
C HIS A 133 7.61 8.59 6.93
N PRO A 134 8.91 8.63 7.27
CA PRO A 134 9.88 9.35 6.46
C PRO A 134 10.06 8.70 5.10
N CYS A 135 10.43 9.51 4.12
CA CYS A 135 10.94 9.04 2.83
C CYS A 135 12.45 8.87 2.88
N HIS A 136 13.01 7.98 2.06
CA HIS A 136 14.44 7.63 2.05
C HIS A 136 15.08 7.91 0.69
#